data_78f222245d5d08fed460daad7089172f
#
_entry.id   78f222245d5d08fed460daad7089172f
#
_cell.length_a   1.000
_cell.length_b   1.000
_cell.length_c   1.000
_cell.angle_alpha   90.00
_cell.angle_beta   90.00
_cell.angle_gamma   90.00
#
_symmetry.space_group_name_H-M   'P 1'
#
loop_
_entity.id
_entity.type
_entity.pdbx_description
1 polymer ?
#
loop_
_entity_poly.entity_id
_entity_poly.type
_entity_poly.pdbx_seq_one_letter_code
_entity_poly.pdbx_strand_id
1 'polypeptide(L)'
;MKKFIMVGLAALFLMMFGLQTCSYAVSAREIDTGVEVSLKALRDIPGGRDVINKAKGLLIFPGVFKGAIGIGGEYGEGALRIHGSKAGYYSTAAASIGFQLGGEKKSIIIAFMTDEALNNFRKTDGWKIGADASVAVIALGAGTQVSSQISNKPIVAFVFGTKGLMYDLSINGAKITKIQR
;
A
#
# COMPACT_ATOMS: atom_id res chain seq x y z
N MET A 1 19.84 5.80 -48.42
CA MET A 1 20.05 5.40 -47.05
C MET A 1 19.30 6.25 -46.02
N LYS A 2 19.39 7.60 -46.03
CA LYS A 2 18.70 8.45 -45.05
C LYS A 2 17.16 8.29 -45.01
N LYS A 3 16.48 8.06 -46.14
CA LYS A 3 15.02 7.86 -46.23
C LYS A 3 14.55 6.55 -45.57
N PHE A 4 15.33 5.47 -45.63
CA PHE A 4 14.99 4.20 -44.98
C PHE A 4 15.15 4.25 -43.47
N ILE A 5 16.11 5.04 -42.97
CA ILE A 5 16.32 5.25 -41.52
C ILE A 5 15.15 6.05 -40.94
N MET A 6 14.66 7.10 -41.64
CA MET A 6 13.49 7.88 -41.18
C MET A 6 12.20 7.06 -41.15
N VAL A 7 11.97 6.14 -42.09
CA VAL A 7 10.79 5.27 -42.11
C VAL A 7 10.87 4.25 -40.97
N GLY A 8 12.06 3.70 -40.70
CA GLY A 8 12.28 2.80 -39.55
C GLY A 8 12.04 3.47 -38.20
N LEU A 9 12.49 4.72 -38.03
CA LEU A 9 12.24 5.47 -36.77
C LEU A 9 10.77 5.82 -36.60
N ALA A 10 10.07 6.18 -37.68
CA ALA A 10 8.63 6.48 -37.64
C ALA A 10 7.80 5.23 -37.29
N ALA A 11 8.17 4.05 -37.84
CA ALA A 11 7.51 2.79 -37.52
C ALA A 11 7.73 2.36 -36.06
N LEU A 12 8.93 2.57 -35.51
CA LEU A 12 9.24 2.31 -34.10
C LEU A 12 8.47 3.25 -33.16
N PHE A 13 8.29 4.52 -33.56
CA PHE A 13 7.53 5.49 -32.79
C PHE A 13 6.02 5.20 -32.80
N LEU A 14 5.47 4.69 -33.93
CA LEU A 14 4.07 4.25 -34.00
C LEU A 14 3.81 2.98 -33.17
N MET A 15 4.77 2.06 -33.07
CA MET A 15 4.62 0.87 -32.21
C MET A 15 4.63 1.21 -30.70
N MET A 16 5.26 2.27 -30.28
CA MET A 16 5.23 2.71 -28.89
C MET A 16 3.89 3.34 -28.46
N PHE A 17 3.08 3.83 -29.39
CA PHE A 17 1.79 4.46 -29.09
C PHE A 17 0.63 3.45 -29.02
N GLY A 18 0.84 2.18 -29.36
CA GLY A 18 -0.20 1.13 -29.40
C GLY A 18 -0.41 0.38 -28.10
N LEU A 19 0.42 0.57 -27.07
CA LEU A 19 0.23 -0.05 -25.76
C LEU A 19 -0.69 0.83 -24.90
N GLN A 20 -1.96 0.87 -25.24
CA GLN A 20 -2.98 1.30 -24.28
C GLN A 20 -3.00 0.25 -23.16
N THR A 21 -2.25 0.51 -22.10
CA THR A 21 -2.41 -0.21 -20.84
C THR A 21 -3.82 0.09 -20.34
N CYS A 22 -4.74 -0.87 -20.50
CA CYS A 22 -5.97 -0.88 -19.72
C CYS A 22 -5.54 -0.90 -18.26
N SER A 23 -5.48 0.28 -17.62
CA SER A 23 -5.36 0.39 -16.19
C SER A 23 -6.68 -0.15 -15.61
N TYR A 24 -6.71 -1.44 -15.28
CA TYR A 24 -7.81 -2.02 -14.52
C TYR A 24 -7.79 -1.40 -13.13
N ALA A 25 -8.60 -0.37 -12.96
CA ALA A 25 -8.89 0.14 -11.64
C ALA A 25 -9.60 -0.97 -10.85
N VAL A 26 -9.07 -1.33 -9.70
CA VAL A 26 -9.66 -2.36 -8.83
C VAL A 26 -11.07 -1.91 -8.43
N SER A 27 -12.06 -2.79 -8.56
CA SER A 27 -13.43 -2.42 -8.21
C SER A 27 -13.58 -2.19 -6.70
N ALA A 28 -14.51 -1.32 -6.31
CA ALA A 28 -14.85 -1.08 -4.89
C ALA A 28 -15.11 -2.40 -4.14
N ARG A 29 -15.78 -3.34 -4.81
CA ARG A 29 -16.12 -4.65 -4.22
C ARG A 29 -14.88 -5.51 -3.97
N GLU A 30 -13.91 -5.49 -4.87
CA GLU A 30 -12.65 -6.22 -4.70
C GLU A 30 -11.82 -5.63 -3.57
N ILE A 31 -11.75 -4.29 -3.47
CA ILE A 31 -11.10 -3.62 -2.35
C ILE A 31 -11.77 -4.02 -1.04
N ASP A 32 -13.09 -3.91 -0.94
CA ASP A 32 -13.83 -4.23 0.28
C ASP A 32 -13.63 -5.70 0.69
N THR A 33 -13.69 -6.64 -0.25
CA THR A 33 -13.43 -8.06 0.02
C THR A 33 -12.00 -8.29 0.52
N GLY A 34 -11.01 -7.68 -0.12
CA GLY A 34 -9.61 -7.79 0.29
C GLY A 34 -9.36 -7.16 1.68
N VAL A 35 -10.04 -6.06 2.00
CA VAL A 35 -10.01 -5.42 3.32
C VAL A 35 -10.48 -6.38 4.41
N GLU A 36 -11.60 -7.08 4.21
CA GLU A 36 -12.10 -8.07 5.19
C GLU A 36 -11.12 -9.24 5.38
N VAL A 37 -10.52 -9.74 4.29
CA VAL A 37 -9.50 -10.79 4.36
C VAL A 37 -8.29 -10.32 5.16
N SER A 38 -7.81 -9.08 4.92
CA SER A 38 -6.67 -8.52 5.64
C SER A 38 -6.97 -8.29 7.11
N LEU A 39 -8.16 -7.80 7.44
CA LEU A 39 -8.60 -7.64 8.83
C LEU A 39 -8.73 -8.98 9.56
N LYS A 40 -9.22 -10.02 8.87
CA LYS A 40 -9.25 -11.38 9.42
C LYS A 40 -7.85 -11.86 9.73
N ALA A 41 -6.91 -11.70 8.81
CA ALA A 41 -5.51 -12.10 9.03
C ALA A 41 -4.89 -11.38 10.24
N LEU A 42 -5.17 -10.08 10.44
CA LEU A 42 -4.71 -9.36 11.63
C LEU A 42 -5.39 -9.88 12.92
N ARG A 43 -6.70 -10.21 12.89
CA ARG A 43 -7.43 -10.76 14.07
C ARG A 43 -6.87 -12.09 14.52
N ASP A 44 -6.37 -12.90 13.59
CA ASP A 44 -5.88 -14.25 13.87
C ASP A 44 -4.47 -14.23 14.50
N ILE A 45 -3.81 -13.07 14.53
CA ILE A 45 -2.51 -12.88 15.18
C ILE A 45 -2.69 -12.51 16.65
N PRO A 46 -1.87 -13.09 17.57
CA PRO A 46 -1.89 -12.71 18.99
C PRO A 46 -1.72 -11.20 19.19
N GLY A 47 -2.67 -10.55 19.85
CA GLY A 47 -2.73 -9.09 20.05
C GLY A 47 -3.36 -8.29 18.90
N GLY A 48 -3.63 -8.90 17.76
CA GLY A 48 -4.22 -8.20 16.62
C GLY A 48 -5.64 -7.70 16.86
N ARG A 49 -6.45 -8.44 17.64
CA ARG A 49 -7.79 -8.00 18.05
C ARG A 49 -7.74 -6.74 18.90
N ASP A 50 -6.77 -6.65 19.80
CA ASP A 50 -6.61 -5.49 20.67
C ASP A 50 -6.25 -4.24 19.86
N VAL A 51 -5.41 -4.37 18.83
CA VAL A 51 -5.12 -3.29 17.89
C VAL A 51 -6.37 -2.82 17.20
N ILE A 52 -7.14 -3.74 16.61
CA ILE A 52 -8.37 -3.41 15.87
C ILE A 52 -9.35 -2.68 16.77
N ASN A 53 -9.50 -3.13 18.02
CA ASN A 53 -10.44 -2.55 18.98
C ASN A 53 -9.99 -1.17 19.51
N LYS A 54 -8.68 -0.96 19.67
CA LYS A 54 -8.11 0.30 20.19
C LYS A 54 -7.90 1.36 19.12
N ALA A 55 -7.73 0.97 17.86
CA ALA A 55 -7.48 1.89 16.77
C ALA A 55 -8.69 2.82 16.53
N LYS A 56 -8.42 4.11 16.39
CA LYS A 56 -9.40 5.14 16.01
C LYS A 56 -9.77 5.05 14.54
N GLY A 57 -8.84 4.56 13.72
CA GLY A 57 -9.05 4.26 12.32
C GLY A 57 -8.04 3.23 11.83
N LEU A 58 -8.45 2.47 10.83
CA LEU A 58 -7.61 1.48 10.14
C LEU A 58 -7.64 1.78 8.65
N LEU A 59 -6.48 2.02 8.06
CA LEU A 59 -6.32 2.16 6.62
C LEU A 59 -5.69 0.88 6.09
N ILE A 60 -6.43 0.15 5.25
CA ILE A 60 -6.09 -1.19 4.82
C ILE A 60 -5.87 -1.22 3.31
N PHE A 61 -4.69 -1.63 2.89
CA PHE A 61 -4.32 -1.92 1.51
C PHE A 61 -4.14 -3.44 1.36
N PRO A 62 -5.15 -4.17 0.85
CA PRO A 62 -5.13 -5.64 0.79
C PRO A 62 -4.16 -6.20 -0.26
N GLY A 63 -3.71 -5.35 -1.18
CA GLY A 63 -2.75 -5.73 -2.20
C GLY A 63 -1.96 -4.52 -2.67
N VAL A 64 -0.72 -4.42 -2.22
CA VAL A 64 0.26 -3.47 -2.74
C VAL A 64 1.21 -4.26 -3.62
N PHE A 65 1.24 -3.91 -4.90
CA PHE A 65 2.10 -4.54 -5.90
C PHE A 65 3.37 -3.72 -6.06
N LYS A 66 4.49 -4.40 -6.00
CA LYS A 66 5.80 -3.85 -6.32
C LYS A 66 6.27 -4.47 -7.62
N GLY A 67 6.62 -3.64 -8.60
CA GLY A 67 7.21 -4.07 -9.85
C GLY A 67 8.48 -3.26 -10.13
N ALA A 68 9.55 -3.93 -10.55
CA ALA A 68 10.79 -3.25 -10.91
C ALA A 68 11.53 -3.96 -12.05
N ILE A 69 11.98 -3.15 -13.02
CA ILE A 69 13.04 -3.48 -13.97
C ILE A 69 13.98 -2.26 -13.96
N GLY A 70 14.95 -2.25 -13.04
CA GLY A 70 15.87 -1.13 -12.83
C GLY A 70 15.28 -0.01 -11.96
N ILE A 71 14.26 0.70 -12.42
CA ILE A 71 13.46 1.65 -11.64
C ILE A 71 12.09 1.02 -11.46
N GLY A 72 11.62 0.94 -10.23
CA GLY A 72 10.36 0.32 -9.88
C GLY A 72 9.43 1.24 -9.11
N GLY A 73 8.21 0.79 -8.93
CA GLY A 73 7.22 1.47 -8.11
C GLY A 73 6.36 0.47 -7.35
N GLU A 74 5.78 0.95 -6.29
CA GLU A 74 4.74 0.25 -5.54
C GLU A 74 3.43 0.97 -5.74
N TYR A 75 2.35 0.22 -5.93
CA TYR A 75 1.00 0.75 -6.02
C TYR A 75 0.00 -0.20 -5.39
N GLY A 76 -0.96 0.35 -4.69
CA GLY A 76 -2.07 -0.40 -4.12
C GLY A 76 -3.27 0.48 -3.83
N GLU A 77 -4.44 -0.14 -3.80
CA GLU A 77 -5.68 0.52 -3.43
C GLU A 77 -6.27 -0.14 -2.18
N GLY A 78 -6.94 0.66 -1.37
CA GLY A 78 -7.45 0.23 -0.08
C GLY A 78 -8.57 1.11 0.46
N ALA A 79 -9.02 0.83 1.68
CA ALA A 79 -10.07 1.57 2.32
C ALA A 79 -9.72 1.96 3.76
N LEU A 80 -10.20 3.14 4.16
CA LEU A 80 -10.18 3.60 5.54
C LEU A 80 -11.45 3.10 6.25
N ARG A 81 -11.28 2.45 7.39
CA ARG A 81 -12.34 2.06 8.33
C ARG A 81 -12.22 2.90 9.60
N ILE A 82 -13.31 3.48 10.04
CA ILE A 82 -13.44 4.22 11.31
C ILE A 82 -14.56 3.59 12.10
N HIS A 83 -14.30 3.09 13.29
CA HIS A 83 -15.27 2.35 14.12
C HIS A 83 -15.98 1.23 13.33
N GLY A 84 -15.24 0.51 12.49
CA GLY A 84 -15.76 -0.58 11.67
C GLY A 84 -16.45 -0.14 10.37
N SER A 85 -16.84 1.13 10.24
CA SER A 85 -17.52 1.67 9.06
C SER A 85 -16.53 2.19 8.02
N LYS A 86 -16.85 2.02 6.73
CA LYS A 86 -16.06 2.55 5.64
C LYS A 86 -16.15 4.08 5.58
N ALA A 87 -14.99 4.74 5.60
CA ALA A 87 -14.86 6.20 5.57
C ALA A 87 -14.31 6.75 4.26
N GLY A 88 -13.85 5.89 3.36
CA GLY A 88 -13.38 6.28 2.02
C GLY A 88 -12.36 5.31 1.47
N TYR A 89 -12.05 5.49 0.18
CA TYR A 89 -11.03 4.73 -0.54
C TYR A 89 -9.77 5.57 -0.72
N TYR A 90 -8.62 4.88 -0.73
CA TYR A 90 -7.31 5.49 -0.85
C TYR A 90 -6.40 4.65 -1.74
N SER A 91 -5.46 5.30 -2.40
CA SER A 91 -4.34 4.65 -3.06
C SER A 91 -3.04 4.93 -2.31
N THR A 92 -2.10 3.99 -2.39
CA THR A 92 -0.72 4.18 -1.97
C THR A 92 0.19 4.04 -3.17
N ALA A 93 1.18 4.92 -3.28
CA ALA A 93 2.19 4.87 -4.33
C ALA A 93 3.56 5.24 -3.76
N ALA A 94 4.59 4.47 -4.11
CA ALA A 94 5.97 4.77 -3.77
C ALA A 94 6.88 4.47 -4.96
N ALA A 95 7.95 5.26 -5.13
CA ALA A 95 9.03 4.93 -6.04
C ALA A 95 10.00 3.99 -5.32
N SER A 96 10.46 2.95 -6.00
CA SER A 96 11.48 2.04 -5.50
C SER A 96 12.62 1.94 -6.50
N ILE A 97 13.86 1.96 -6.01
CA ILE A 97 15.06 1.70 -6.80
C ILE A 97 15.54 0.32 -6.39
N GLY A 98 15.56 -0.63 -7.31
CA GLY A 98 16.05 -1.99 -7.01
C GLY A 98 16.27 -2.82 -8.26
N PHE A 99 17.36 -3.58 -8.27
CA PHE A 99 17.72 -4.50 -9.34
C PHE A 99 17.00 -5.86 -9.25
N GLN A 100 15.79 -5.90 -8.72
CA GLN A 100 15.03 -7.13 -8.57
C GLN A 100 14.10 -7.32 -9.76
N LEU A 101 14.33 -8.38 -10.51
CA LEU A 101 13.38 -8.91 -11.48
C LEU A 101 12.31 -9.70 -10.72
N GLY A 102 11.11 -9.14 -10.62
CA GLY A 102 10.00 -9.84 -9.99
C GLY A 102 8.88 -8.90 -9.54
N GLY A 103 7.68 -9.45 -9.46
CA GLY A 103 6.53 -8.81 -8.84
C GLY A 103 6.36 -9.33 -7.42
N GLU A 104 6.24 -8.44 -6.45
CA GLU A 104 5.89 -8.76 -5.06
C GLU A 104 4.51 -8.20 -4.74
N LYS A 105 3.73 -8.95 -3.97
CA LYS A 105 2.44 -8.49 -3.46
C LYS A 105 2.45 -8.58 -1.94
N LYS A 106 2.18 -7.46 -1.27
CA LYS A 106 2.07 -7.38 0.19
C LYS A 106 0.75 -6.72 0.59
N SER A 107 0.28 -7.02 1.80
CA SER A 107 -0.83 -6.30 2.42
C SER A 107 -0.28 -5.38 3.49
N ILE A 108 -0.86 -4.19 3.61
CA ILE A 108 -0.47 -3.18 4.60
C ILE A 108 -1.72 -2.74 5.36
N ILE A 109 -1.65 -2.76 6.69
CA ILE A 109 -2.67 -2.17 7.56
C ILE A 109 -2.00 -1.08 8.38
N ILE A 110 -2.46 0.16 8.25
CA ILE A 110 -2.02 1.30 9.05
C ILE A 110 -3.07 1.57 10.11
N ALA A 111 -2.71 1.39 11.37
CA ALA A 111 -3.56 1.65 12.52
C ALA A 111 -3.24 3.03 13.09
N PHE A 112 -4.22 3.91 13.09
CA PHE A 112 -4.18 5.21 13.78
C PHE A 112 -4.67 4.99 15.22
N MET A 113 -3.73 5.05 16.18
CA MET A 113 -4.02 4.74 17.59
C MET A 113 -4.58 5.92 18.36
N THR A 114 -4.44 7.15 17.82
CA THR A 114 -4.95 8.40 18.41
C THR A 114 -5.86 9.15 17.45
N ASP A 115 -6.80 9.91 18.01
CA ASP A 115 -7.69 10.77 17.22
C ASP A 115 -6.93 11.86 16.49
N GLU A 116 -5.87 12.38 17.08
CA GLU A 116 -5.00 13.38 16.47
C GLU A 116 -4.34 12.84 15.20
N ALA A 117 -3.73 11.65 15.27
CA ALA A 117 -3.08 11.01 14.13
C ALA A 117 -4.09 10.74 12.98
N LEU A 118 -5.28 10.24 13.30
CA LEU A 118 -6.35 10.01 12.32
C LEU A 118 -6.81 11.32 11.68
N ASN A 119 -7.02 12.37 12.49
CA ASN A 119 -7.49 13.66 11.99
C ASN A 119 -6.43 14.34 11.12
N ASN A 120 -5.16 14.27 11.49
CA ASN A 120 -4.05 14.81 10.69
C ASN A 120 -3.96 14.10 9.34
N PHE A 121 -4.06 12.76 9.32
CA PHE A 121 -4.13 11.98 8.09
C PHE A 121 -5.30 12.44 7.20
N ARG A 122 -6.50 12.58 7.74
CA ARG A 122 -7.71 12.91 6.98
C ARG A 122 -7.70 14.34 6.40
N LYS A 123 -6.98 15.25 7.03
CA LYS A 123 -6.86 16.66 6.60
C LYS A 123 -5.76 16.88 5.57
N THR A 124 -4.82 15.95 5.45
CA THR A 124 -3.65 16.09 4.56
C THR A 124 -3.91 15.43 3.22
N ASP A 125 -3.99 16.22 2.15
CA ASP A 125 -4.03 15.66 0.81
C ASP A 125 -2.66 15.15 0.40
N GLY A 126 -2.62 13.88 -0.04
CA GLY A 126 -1.37 13.24 -0.45
C GLY A 126 -0.39 13.02 0.69
N TRP A 127 -0.90 12.51 1.82
CA TRP A 127 -0.14 12.20 3.02
C TRP A 127 1.03 11.26 2.75
N LYS A 128 2.22 11.61 3.25
CA LYS A 128 3.47 10.86 3.02
C LYS A 128 3.98 10.22 4.30
N ILE A 129 4.20 8.92 4.26
CA ILE A 129 4.80 8.17 5.36
C ILE A 129 6.27 8.60 5.52
N GLY A 130 6.64 8.93 6.75
CA GLY A 130 7.99 9.39 7.12
C GLY A 130 8.21 10.89 6.99
N ALA A 131 7.42 11.61 6.17
CA ALA A 131 7.47 13.06 6.06
C ALA A 131 6.38 13.73 6.92
N ASP A 132 5.12 13.31 6.75
CA ASP A 132 3.99 13.91 7.47
C ASP A 132 3.74 13.25 8.84
N ALA A 133 4.18 12.00 9.01
CA ALA A 133 4.15 11.30 10.29
C ALA A 133 5.16 10.16 10.37
N SER A 134 5.68 9.93 11.57
CA SER A 134 6.47 8.75 11.90
C SER A 134 5.55 7.55 12.14
N VAL A 135 5.82 6.46 11.41
CA VAL A 135 5.04 5.22 11.47
C VAL A 135 5.94 4.09 11.98
N ALA A 136 5.52 3.42 13.05
CA ALA A 136 6.19 2.20 13.48
C ALA A 136 5.78 1.04 12.58
N VAL A 137 6.74 0.35 11.97
CA VAL A 137 6.46 -0.76 11.03
C VAL A 137 6.70 -2.09 11.72
N ILE A 138 5.73 -2.98 11.63
CA ILE A 138 5.77 -4.34 12.18
C ILE A 138 5.54 -5.33 11.05
N ALA A 139 6.54 -6.18 10.81
CA ALA A 139 6.37 -7.32 9.92
C ALA A 139 5.60 -8.44 10.63
N LEU A 140 4.53 -8.88 10.02
CA LEU A 140 3.75 -10.00 10.52
C LEU A 140 4.16 -11.29 9.80
N GLY A 141 4.80 -12.20 10.52
CA GLY A 141 5.18 -13.52 10.07
C GLY A 141 4.77 -14.59 11.10
N ALA A 142 5.11 -15.84 10.84
CA ALA A 142 4.84 -16.94 11.78
C ALA A 142 5.53 -16.66 13.14
N GLY A 143 4.75 -16.67 14.22
CA GLY A 143 5.24 -16.44 15.59
C GLY A 143 5.32 -14.98 16.03
N THR A 144 4.92 -14.01 15.20
CA THR A 144 4.89 -12.60 15.60
C THR A 144 3.78 -12.33 16.62
N GLN A 145 4.15 -11.68 17.73
CA GLN A 145 3.21 -11.17 18.73
C GLN A 145 3.18 -9.63 18.68
N VAL A 146 1.98 -9.08 18.68
CA VAL A 146 1.77 -7.64 18.48
C VAL A 146 1.72 -6.85 19.80
N SER A 147 1.84 -7.49 20.94
CA SER A 147 1.35 -6.97 22.23
C SER A 147 2.17 -5.88 22.91
N SER A 148 3.48 -5.74 22.72
CA SER A 148 4.29 -4.83 23.55
C SER A 148 4.85 -3.58 22.82
N GLN A 149 4.95 -3.63 21.51
CA GLN A 149 5.59 -2.55 20.74
C GLN A 149 4.64 -1.41 20.34
N ILE A 150 3.35 -1.59 20.57
CA ILE A 150 2.28 -0.70 20.05
C ILE A 150 1.83 0.36 21.07
N SER A 151 2.01 0.10 22.38
CA SER A 151 1.32 0.83 23.43
C SER A 151 1.52 2.34 23.44
N ASN A 152 2.58 2.87 22.80
CA ASN A 152 2.91 4.29 22.84
C ASN A 152 3.14 4.92 21.45
N LYS A 153 2.75 4.25 20.37
CA LYS A 153 2.94 4.79 19.02
C LYS A 153 1.61 5.33 18.47
N PRO A 154 1.55 6.58 18.00
CA PRO A 154 0.33 7.16 17.46
C PRO A 154 -0.11 6.49 16.15
N ILE A 155 0.85 5.94 15.38
CA ILE A 155 0.58 5.25 14.12
C ILE A 155 1.47 4.01 14.04
N VAL A 156 0.84 2.87 13.71
CA VAL A 156 1.52 1.58 13.53
C VAL A 156 1.10 0.97 12.20
N ALA A 157 2.05 0.51 11.41
CA ALA A 157 1.79 -0.20 10.17
C ALA A 157 2.15 -1.68 10.32
N PHE A 158 1.24 -2.54 9.91
CA PHE A 158 1.41 -3.99 9.84
C PHE A 158 1.58 -4.39 8.38
N VAL A 159 2.66 -5.09 8.07
CA VAL A 159 2.94 -5.59 6.73
C VAL A 159 2.96 -7.11 6.75
N PHE A 160 2.20 -7.75 5.87
CA PHE A 160 2.10 -9.19 5.79
C PHE A 160 1.80 -9.70 4.37
N GLY A 161 1.98 -11.01 4.17
CA GLY A 161 1.63 -11.66 2.90
C GLY A 161 2.70 -11.56 1.82
N THR A 162 3.93 -11.19 2.16
CA THR A 162 5.03 -11.24 1.20
C THR A 162 5.39 -12.68 0.86
N LYS A 163 5.11 -13.10 -0.37
CA LYS A 163 5.66 -14.33 -0.94
C LYS A 163 6.96 -13.95 -1.64
N GLY A 164 8.09 -14.07 -0.94
CA GLY A 164 9.41 -13.77 -1.50
C GLY A 164 10.49 -13.77 -0.43
N LEU A 165 11.76 -14.01 -0.83
CA LEU A 165 12.92 -14.14 0.04
C LEU A 165 13.45 -12.83 0.63
N MET A 166 12.86 -11.68 0.32
CA MET A 166 13.31 -10.38 0.83
C MET A 166 12.11 -9.57 1.33
N TYR A 167 12.09 -9.38 2.64
CA TYR A 167 11.14 -8.50 3.31
C TYR A 167 11.56 -7.04 3.10
N ASP A 168 11.12 -6.41 2.03
CA ASP A 168 11.18 -4.96 1.96
C ASP A 168 10.01 -4.39 2.76
N LEU A 169 10.31 -4.07 4.02
CA LEU A 169 9.38 -3.44 4.96
C LEU A 169 9.33 -1.92 4.80
N SER A 170 10.07 -1.39 3.83
CA SER A 170 10.10 0.04 3.60
C SER A 170 8.75 0.50 3.06
N ILE A 171 8.01 1.21 3.88
CA ILE A 171 6.84 1.98 3.49
C ILE A 171 7.13 3.48 3.51
N ASN A 172 8.34 3.88 3.91
CA ASN A 172 8.76 5.26 3.95
C ASN A 172 8.77 5.90 2.56
N GLY A 173 8.29 7.12 2.47
CA GLY A 173 8.15 7.84 1.20
C GLY A 173 6.90 7.47 0.40
N ALA A 174 6.12 6.49 0.83
CA ALA A 174 4.85 6.18 0.20
C ALA A 174 3.87 7.36 0.38
N LYS A 175 3.30 7.80 -0.75
CA LYS A 175 2.27 8.82 -0.80
C LYS A 175 0.90 8.15 -0.81
N ILE A 176 0.04 8.55 0.11
CA ILE A 176 -1.33 8.06 0.23
C ILE A 176 -2.29 9.17 -0.21
N THR A 177 -3.17 8.85 -1.15
CA THR A 177 -4.09 9.81 -1.76
C THR A 177 -5.52 9.27 -1.70
N LYS A 178 -6.48 10.11 -1.37
CA LYS A 178 -7.90 9.75 -1.40
C LYS A 178 -8.35 9.55 -2.86
N ILE A 179 -9.10 8.49 -3.12
CA ILE A 179 -9.65 8.17 -4.43
C ILE A 179 -11.16 7.95 -4.36
N GLN A 180 -11.82 8.06 -5.51
CA GLN A 180 -13.24 7.69 -5.64
C GLN A 180 -13.36 6.29 -6.24
N ARG A 181 -14.27 5.49 -5.70
CA ARG A 181 -14.60 4.13 -6.15
C ARG A 181 -16.09 3.87 -6.00
#